data_42bca65152eee3009cf29e9118f49261
#
_entry.id   42bca65152eee3009cf29e9118f49261
#
_cell.length_a   1.000
_cell.length_b   1.000
_cell.length_c   1.000
_cell.angle_alpha   90.00
_cell.angle_beta   90.00
_cell.angle_gamma   90.00
#
_symmetry.space_group_name_H-M   'P 1'
#
loop_
_entity.id
_entity.type
_entity.pdbx_description
1 polymer ?
#
loop_
_entity_poly.entity_id
_entity_poly.type
_entity_poly.pdbx_seq_one_letter_code
_entity_poly.pdbx_strand_id
1 'polypeptide(L)'
;PGVIGIVASRITEKYHLPSVLLSIQGETAKGSCRGIPPLQLYNALQSCKEYLLQFGGHAQAAGLTLETRQLPAFRQAFQAAVKEQLQGIPYQPSLQPDYFVPEGMPVDEHLVEELDQLAPFGMGNPSPVLGFAKAKITEVALLGRDKTHLKLTVAHGKSNYKGLLWKAGDQYHTFYGGEQAVVAFSPRLNVFRGKTSVDLEVCGVMSPYTILDWRQDNTDRKTLLQGILQEHKKTVVYVQDMETQAAL
;
A
#
# COMPACT_ATOMS: atom_id res chain seq x y z
N PRO A 1 -10.89 -18.18 17.30
CA PRO A 1 -9.89 -18.71 16.37
C PRO A 1 -10.22 -18.41 14.90
N GLY A 2 -11.49 -18.44 14.48
CA GLY A 2 -11.88 -18.37 13.06
C GLY A 2 -11.51 -17.11 12.27
N VAL A 3 -11.24 -15.98 12.93
CA VAL A 3 -10.95 -14.69 12.24
C VAL A 3 -9.47 -14.29 12.26
N ILE A 4 -8.61 -14.99 13.01
CA ILE A 4 -7.20 -14.58 13.15
C ILE A 4 -6.44 -14.57 11.83
N GLY A 5 -6.79 -15.46 10.89
CA GLY A 5 -6.17 -15.50 9.57
C GLY A 5 -6.47 -14.25 8.73
N ILE A 6 -7.70 -13.74 8.78
CA ILE A 6 -8.11 -12.52 8.07
C ILE A 6 -7.39 -11.30 8.67
N VAL A 7 -7.29 -11.25 10.00
CA VAL A 7 -6.58 -10.16 10.68
C VAL A 7 -5.09 -10.21 10.39
N ALA A 8 -4.47 -11.41 10.39
CA ALA A 8 -3.07 -11.57 10.00
C ALA A 8 -2.81 -11.06 8.57
N SER A 9 -3.68 -11.39 7.60
CA SER A 9 -3.58 -10.86 6.23
C SER A 9 -3.60 -9.33 6.21
N ARG A 10 -4.56 -8.69 6.91
CA ARG A 10 -4.67 -7.23 6.97
C ARG A 10 -3.45 -6.56 7.60
N ILE A 11 -2.84 -7.20 8.61
CA ILE A 11 -1.62 -6.69 9.25
C ILE A 11 -0.46 -6.78 8.26
N THR A 12 -0.28 -7.93 7.58
CA THR A 12 0.76 -8.11 6.58
C THR A 12 0.61 -7.13 5.41
N GLU A 13 -0.61 -6.93 4.91
CA GLU A 13 -0.91 -5.95 3.86
C GLU A 13 -0.59 -4.50 4.29
N LYS A 14 -0.95 -4.15 5.53
CA LYS A 14 -0.76 -2.78 6.03
C LYS A 14 0.71 -2.42 6.26
N TYR A 15 1.48 -3.36 6.81
CA TYR A 15 2.86 -3.09 7.24
C TYR A 15 3.91 -3.66 6.29
N HIS A 16 3.50 -4.43 5.28
CA HIS A 16 4.39 -5.15 4.35
C HIS A 16 5.44 -6.01 5.07
N LEU A 17 5.04 -6.57 6.20
CA LEU A 17 5.87 -7.45 7.02
C LEU A 17 5.17 -8.80 7.23
N PRO A 18 5.95 -9.91 7.32
CA PRO A 18 5.35 -11.18 7.70
C PRO A 18 4.76 -11.08 9.11
N SER A 19 3.59 -11.66 9.30
CA SER A 19 2.86 -11.60 10.56
C SER A 19 2.49 -12.98 11.09
N VAL A 20 2.56 -13.13 12.41
CA VAL A 20 2.06 -14.28 13.16
C VAL A 20 1.07 -13.78 14.20
N LEU A 21 -0.20 -14.13 14.04
CA LEU A 21 -1.25 -13.79 14.96
C LEU A 21 -1.62 -15.01 15.81
N LEU A 22 -1.56 -14.86 17.13
CA LEU A 22 -1.76 -15.95 18.07
C LEU A 22 -3.03 -15.74 18.91
N SER A 23 -3.82 -16.79 19.04
CA SER A 23 -4.91 -16.89 20.00
C SER A 23 -4.46 -17.77 21.14
N ILE A 24 -4.27 -17.19 22.33
CA ILE A 24 -3.81 -17.89 23.53
C ILE A 24 -5.03 -18.43 24.28
N GLN A 25 -5.00 -19.72 24.59
CA GLN A 25 -6.03 -20.42 25.37
C GLN A 25 -5.34 -21.31 26.43
N GLY A 26 -5.21 -20.76 27.62
CA GLY A 26 -4.50 -21.43 28.71
C GLY A 26 -3.04 -21.66 28.36
N GLU A 27 -2.60 -22.93 28.40
CA GLU A 27 -1.22 -23.31 28.16
C GLU A 27 -0.84 -23.45 26.68
N THR A 28 -1.81 -23.32 25.77
CA THR A 28 -1.57 -23.44 24.32
C THR A 28 -1.96 -22.18 23.58
N ALA A 29 -1.23 -21.89 22.51
CA ALA A 29 -1.52 -20.83 21.58
C ALA A 29 -1.61 -21.40 20.16
N LYS A 30 -2.71 -21.03 19.45
CA LYS A 30 -2.92 -21.35 18.03
C LYS A 30 -2.71 -20.11 17.20
N GLY A 31 -1.93 -20.22 16.12
CA GLY A 31 -1.52 -19.12 15.28
C GLY A 31 -1.93 -19.25 13.83
N SER A 32 -2.12 -18.10 13.20
CA SER A 32 -2.20 -17.96 11.76
C SER A 32 -1.09 -17.02 11.30
N CYS A 33 -0.33 -17.49 10.33
CA CYS A 33 0.81 -16.76 9.78
C CYS A 33 0.51 -16.29 8.36
N ARG A 34 1.04 -15.13 8.01
CA ARG A 34 1.04 -14.60 6.65
C ARG A 34 2.43 -14.14 6.28
N GLY A 35 2.86 -14.53 5.09
CA GLY A 35 4.15 -14.17 4.52
C GLY A 35 4.05 -12.97 3.59
N ILE A 36 5.20 -12.55 3.11
CA ILE A 36 5.40 -11.59 2.03
C ILE A 36 6.12 -12.28 0.88
N PRO A 37 6.00 -11.82 -0.38
CA PRO A 37 6.51 -12.53 -1.56
C PRO A 37 7.94 -13.08 -1.46
N PRO A 38 8.95 -12.35 -0.94
CA PRO A 38 10.31 -12.87 -0.86
C PRO A 38 10.54 -13.90 0.26
N LEU A 39 9.58 -14.08 1.18
CA LEU A 39 9.73 -14.98 2.31
C LEU A 39 9.13 -16.35 2.01
N GLN A 40 9.90 -17.42 2.26
CA GLN A 40 9.41 -18.78 2.32
C GLN A 40 8.95 -19.10 3.76
N LEU A 41 7.69 -18.71 4.07
CA LEU A 41 7.14 -18.77 5.43
C LEU A 41 7.24 -20.18 6.05
N TYR A 42 6.96 -21.23 5.25
CA TYR A 42 7.09 -22.60 5.71
C TYR A 42 8.51 -22.92 6.19
N ASN A 43 9.53 -22.49 5.43
CA ASN A 43 10.93 -22.73 5.80
C ASN A 43 11.31 -21.98 7.08
N ALA A 44 10.82 -20.75 7.27
CA ALA A 44 11.03 -19.99 8.50
C ALA A 44 10.40 -20.71 9.71
N LEU A 45 9.21 -21.30 9.57
CA LEU A 45 8.59 -22.10 10.63
C LEU A 45 9.32 -23.42 10.86
N GLN A 46 9.80 -24.07 9.80
CA GLN A 46 10.60 -25.28 9.90
C GLN A 46 11.88 -25.06 10.72
N SER A 47 12.53 -23.90 10.56
CA SER A 47 13.70 -23.53 11.38
C SER A 47 13.37 -23.35 12.87
N CYS A 48 12.08 -23.13 13.19
CA CYS A 48 11.58 -22.92 14.55
C CYS A 48 10.85 -24.16 15.11
N LYS A 49 10.94 -25.31 14.45
CA LYS A 49 10.13 -26.51 14.76
C LYS A 49 10.22 -26.96 16.21
N GLU A 50 11.37 -26.79 16.88
CA GLU A 50 11.61 -27.17 18.26
C GLU A 50 10.73 -26.45 19.28
N TYR A 51 10.20 -25.27 18.92
CA TYR A 51 9.29 -24.44 19.74
C TYR A 51 7.82 -24.71 19.43
N LEU A 52 7.51 -25.55 18.43
CA LEU A 52 6.16 -25.76 17.91
C LEU A 52 5.66 -27.16 18.22
N LEU A 53 4.43 -27.27 18.68
CA LEU A 53 3.71 -28.53 18.81
C LEU A 53 3.26 -29.05 17.44
N GLN A 54 2.79 -28.14 16.59
CA GLN A 54 2.33 -28.44 15.25
C GLN A 54 2.43 -27.19 14.37
N PHE A 55 2.79 -27.38 13.12
CA PHE A 55 2.70 -26.32 12.10
C PHE A 55 2.48 -26.93 10.73
N GLY A 56 1.98 -26.11 9.79
CA GLY A 56 1.78 -26.51 8.40
C GLY A 56 1.27 -25.37 7.56
N GLY A 57 1.44 -25.46 6.25
CA GLY A 57 1.03 -24.43 5.30
C GLY A 57 1.94 -24.37 4.09
N HIS A 58 1.99 -23.21 3.46
CA HIS A 58 2.72 -22.94 2.24
C HIS A 58 3.60 -21.69 2.37
N ALA A 59 4.23 -21.24 1.29
CA ALA A 59 5.14 -20.10 1.30
C ALA A 59 4.52 -18.81 1.84
N GLN A 60 3.23 -18.56 1.60
CA GLN A 60 2.56 -17.29 1.93
C GLN A 60 1.58 -17.37 3.11
N ALA A 61 1.15 -18.57 3.49
CA ALA A 61 0.18 -18.75 4.56
C ALA A 61 0.45 -20.07 5.29
N ALA A 62 0.43 -20.01 6.62
CA ALA A 62 0.64 -21.17 7.47
C ALA A 62 -0.16 -21.05 8.77
N GLY A 63 -0.36 -22.20 9.42
CA GLY A 63 -0.88 -22.30 10.76
C GLY A 63 0.13 -22.93 11.69
N LEU A 64 0.05 -22.62 12.99
CA LEU A 64 0.89 -23.21 14.00
C LEU A 64 0.16 -23.41 15.33
N THR A 65 0.70 -24.28 16.16
CA THR A 65 0.32 -24.43 17.57
C THR A 65 1.59 -24.54 18.39
N LEU A 66 1.65 -23.85 19.53
CA LEU A 66 2.77 -23.90 20.45
C LEU A 66 2.29 -23.83 21.90
N GLU A 67 3.13 -24.25 22.84
CA GLU A 67 2.91 -23.97 24.24
C GLU A 67 3.17 -22.51 24.56
N THR A 68 2.28 -21.89 25.33
CA THR A 68 2.37 -20.45 25.66
C THR A 68 3.72 -20.07 26.28
N ARG A 69 4.33 -20.97 27.05
CA ARG A 69 5.67 -20.78 27.65
C ARG A 69 6.79 -20.67 26.60
N GLN A 70 6.61 -21.24 25.41
CA GLN A 70 7.58 -21.21 24.31
C GLN A 70 7.51 -19.95 23.47
N LEU A 71 6.48 -19.11 23.67
CA LEU A 71 6.24 -17.90 22.86
C LEU A 71 7.46 -16.96 22.78
N PRO A 72 8.17 -16.64 23.89
CA PRO A 72 9.33 -15.74 23.80
C PRO A 72 10.47 -16.32 22.95
N ALA A 73 10.78 -17.61 23.13
CA ALA A 73 11.82 -18.29 22.37
C ALA A 73 11.45 -18.43 20.89
N PHE A 74 10.21 -18.85 20.61
CA PHE A 74 9.68 -18.91 19.24
C PHE A 74 9.76 -17.54 18.55
N ARG A 75 9.37 -16.46 19.24
CA ARG A 75 9.44 -15.10 18.68
C ARG A 75 10.85 -14.73 18.23
N GLN A 76 11.84 -14.98 19.08
CA GLN A 76 13.25 -14.69 18.76
C GLN A 76 13.75 -15.54 17.58
N ALA A 77 13.50 -16.84 17.61
CA ALA A 77 13.89 -17.75 16.55
C ALA A 77 13.24 -17.40 15.20
N PHE A 78 11.93 -17.11 15.21
CA PHE A 78 11.21 -16.74 14.00
C PHE A 78 11.70 -15.41 13.42
N GLN A 79 11.95 -14.40 14.26
CA GLN A 79 12.52 -13.13 13.80
C GLN A 79 13.91 -13.33 13.20
N ALA A 80 14.75 -14.18 13.79
CA ALA A 80 16.08 -14.50 13.25
C ALA A 80 15.97 -15.18 11.88
N ALA A 81 15.11 -16.22 11.76
CA ALA A 81 14.89 -16.94 10.51
C ALA A 81 14.34 -16.02 9.38
N VAL A 82 13.42 -15.12 9.71
CA VAL A 82 12.90 -14.12 8.75
C VAL A 82 14.00 -13.15 8.34
N LYS A 83 14.78 -12.63 9.28
CA LYS A 83 15.88 -11.69 9.00
C LYS A 83 16.95 -12.33 8.12
N GLU A 84 17.28 -13.60 8.37
CA GLU A 84 18.23 -14.36 7.56
C GLU A 84 17.73 -14.54 6.13
N GLN A 85 16.48 -14.98 5.92
CA GLN A 85 15.91 -15.17 4.58
C GLN A 85 15.80 -13.85 3.80
N LEU A 86 15.44 -12.75 4.46
CA LEU A 86 15.32 -11.43 3.84
C LEU A 86 16.67 -10.68 3.77
N GLN A 87 17.77 -11.30 4.26
CA GLN A 87 19.10 -10.68 4.30
C GLN A 87 19.11 -9.30 4.97
N GLY A 88 18.15 -9.04 5.88
CA GLY A 88 17.97 -7.75 6.54
C GLY A 88 17.45 -6.63 5.64
N ILE A 89 17.10 -6.91 4.38
CA ILE A 89 16.57 -5.91 3.44
C ILE A 89 15.05 -5.79 3.66
N PRO A 90 14.53 -4.58 3.93
CA PRO A 90 13.09 -4.37 4.03
C PRO A 90 12.40 -4.69 2.69
N TYR A 91 11.31 -5.46 2.76
CA TYR A 91 10.47 -5.65 1.58
C TYR A 91 9.67 -4.37 1.30
N GLN A 92 9.86 -3.84 0.11
CA GLN A 92 9.07 -2.74 -0.42
C GLN A 92 8.20 -3.28 -1.56
N PRO A 93 6.87 -3.27 -1.42
CA PRO A 93 6.02 -3.66 -2.52
C PRO A 93 6.23 -2.72 -3.69
N SER A 94 6.39 -3.29 -4.87
CA SER A 94 6.46 -2.53 -6.11
C SER A 94 5.15 -2.73 -6.89
N LEU A 95 4.69 -1.66 -7.50
CA LEU A 95 3.57 -1.68 -8.42
C LEU A 95 4.11 -1.33 -9.81
N GLN A 96 4.01 -2.29 -10.73
CA GLN A 96 4.42 -2.10 -12.12
C GLN A 96 3.18 -2.16 -13.00
N PRO A 97 2.84 -1.08 -13.73
CA PRO A 97 1.80 -1.13 -14.73
C PRO A 97 2.17 -2.11 -15.87
N ASP A 98 1.17 -2.85 -16.34
CA ASP A 98 1.33 -3.75 -17.49
C ASP A 98 1.53 -2.97 -18.79
N TYR A 99 0.95 -1.75 -18.86
CA TYR A 99 1.09 -0.87 -20.01
C TYR A 99 0.96 0.60 -19.61
N PHE A 100 1.83 1.44 -20.16
CA PHE A 100 1.72 2.89 -20.04
C PHE A 100 0.92 3.46 -21.21
N VAL A 101 -0.22 4.04 -20.91
CA VAL A 101 -1.12 4.66 -21.88
C VAL A 101 -0.47 5.94 -22.41
N PRO A 102 -0.25 6.07 -23.74
CA PRO A 102 0.32 7.27 -24.34
C PRO A 102 -0.64 8.47 -24.23
N GLU A 103 -0.09 9.68 -24.24
CA GLU A 103 -0.92 10.88 -24.40
C GLU A 103 -1.67 10.82 -25.74
N GLY A 104 -2.99 11.08 -25.70
CA GLY A 104 -3.86 11.03 -26.87
C GLY A 104 -4.59 9.71 -27.09
N MET A 105 -4.18 8.62 -26.44
CA MET A 105 -4.96 7.39 -26.38
C MET A 105 -6.05 7.55 -25.31
N PRO A 106 -7.34 7.43 -25.66
CA PRO A 106 -8.41 7.56 -24.68
C PRO A 106 -8.47 6.30 -23.78
N VAL A 107 -8.78 6.52 -22.50
CA VAL A 107 -9.23 5.45 -21.61
C VAL A 107 -10.75 5.59 -21.53
N ASP A 108 -11.44 4.94 -22.44
CA ASP A 108 -12.87 5.02 -22.64
C ASP A 108 -13.59 3.68 -22.38
N GLU A 109 -14.89 3.66 -22.65
CA GLU A 109 -15.72 2.47 -22.44
C GLU A 109 -15.25 1.31 -23.32
N HIS A 110 -14.86 1.59 -24.57
CA HIS A 110 -14.40 0.58 -25.52
C HIS A 110 -13.12 -0.14 -25.02
N LEU A 111 -12.16 0.64 -24.50
CA LEU A 111 -10.94 0.05 -23.91
C LEU A 111 -11.28 -0.86 -22.73
N VAL A 112 -12.22 -0.46 -21.87
CA VAL A 112 -12.62 -1.31 -20.74
C VAL A 112 -13.27 -2.59 -21.20
N GLU A 113 -14.16 -2.53 -22.23
CA GLU A 113 -14.80 -3.71 -22.82
C GLU A 113 -13.78 -4.67 -23.44
N GLU A 114 -12.74 -4.16 -24.11
CA GLU A 114 -11.64 -4.96 -24.63
C GLU A 114 -10.83 -5.64 -23.52
N LEU A 115 -10.50 -4.91 -22.45
CA LEU A 115 -9.80 -5.47 -21.30
C LEU A 115 -10.64 -6.55 -20.58
N ASP A 116 -11.94 -6.38 -20.50
CA ASP A 116 -12.85 -7.35 -19.87
C ASP A 116 -12.93 -8.68 -20.64
N GLN A 117 -12.53 -8.72 -21.92
CA GLN A 117 -12.39 -9.99 -22.68
C GLN A 117 -11.27 -10.89 -22.13
N LEU A 118 -10.33 -10.34 -21.37
CA LEU A 118 -9.29 -11.11 -20.69
C LEU A 118 -9.79 -11.81 -19.41
N ALA A 119 -11.03 -11.53 -18.99
CA ALA A 119 -11.62 -12.15 -17.80
C ALA A 119 -11.90 -13.67 -18.01
N PRO A 120 -12.01 -14.48 -16.94
CA PRO A 120 -12.13 -14.06 -15.54
C PRO A 120 -10.78 -13.73 -14.89
N PHE A 121 -10.75 -12.64 -14.13
CA PHE A 121 -9.57 -12.25 -13.36
C PHE A 121 -9.51 -12.96 -12.00
N GLY A 122 -8.31 -13.23 -11.53
CA GLY A 122 -8.07 -13.89 -10.25
C GLY A 122 -6.62 -14.31 -10.07
N MET A 123 -6.39 -15.31 -9.23
CA MET A 123 -5.05 -15.86 -9.01
C MET A 123 -4.51 -16.47 -10.32
N GLY A 124 -3.33 -16.00 -10.77
CA GLY A 124 -2.72 -16.43 -12.05
C GLY A 124 -3.18 -15.64 -13.28
N ASN A 125 -4.26 -14.85 -13.18
CA ASN A 125 -4.71 -13.91 -14.21
C ASN A 125 -5.19 -12.61 -13.54
N PRO A 126 -4.29 -11.75 -13.06
CA PRO A 126 -4.67 -10.50 -12.38
C PRO A 126 -5.35 -9.53 -13.35
N SER A 127 -6.23 -8.67 -12.83
CA SER A 127 -6.80 -7.58 -13.61
C SER A 127 -5.68 -6.66 -14.11
N PRO A 128 -5.69 -6.27 -15.39
CA PRO A 128 -4.67 -5.39 -15.95
C PRO A 128 -4.54 -4.07 -15.18
N VAL A 129 -3.31 -3.65 -14.96
CA VAL A 129 -2.97 -2.36 -14.38
C VAL A 129 -2.35 -1.50 -15.46
N LEU A 130 -3.02 -0.42 -15.79
CA LEU A 130 -2.52 0.58 -16.73
C LEU A 130 -1.80 1.70 -15.97
N GLY A 131 -0.97 2.47 -16.66
CA GLY A 131 -0.26 3.60 -16.09
C GLY A 131 -0.30 4.84 -16.96
N PHE A 132 -0.35 6.00 -16.32
CA PHE A 132 -0.01 7.27 -16.94
C PHE A 132 1.38 7.68 -16.45
N ALA A 133 2.35 7.75 -17.35
CA ALA A 133 3.72 8.14 -16.99
C ALA A 133 3.86 9.63 -16.63
N LYS A 134 2.97 10.46 -17.17
CA LYS A 134 2.94 11.93 -16.98
C LYS A 134 1.51 12.39 -16.80
N ALA A 135 0.94 12.12 -15.64
CA ALA A 135 -0.36 12.65 -15.27
C ALA A 135 -0.22 13.88 -14.36
N LYS A 136 -1.29 14.66 -14.24
CA LYS A 136 -1.41 15.70 -13.21
C LYS A 136 -2.60 15.40 -12.34
N ILE A 137 -2.40 15.43 -11.03
CA ILE A 137 -3.52 15.38 -10.08
C ILE A 137 -3.97 16.82 -9.87
N THR A 138 -5.13 17.18 -10.41
CA THR A 138 -5.64 18.56 -10.38
C THR A 138 -6.55 18.82 -9.19
N GLU A 139 -7.23 17.80 -8.70
CA GLU A 139 -8.12 17.88 -7.54
C GLU A 139 -7.99 16.63 -6.68
N VAL A 140 -8.09 16.81 -5.38
CA VAL A 140 -8.14 15.75 -4.39
C VAL A 140 -9.26 16.03 -3.41
N ALA A 141 -10.12 15.06 -3.17
CA ALA A 141 -11.21 15.17 -2.21
C ALA A 141 -11.35 13.89 -1.38
N LEU A 142 -11.68 14.04 -0.12
CA LEU A 142 -12.03 12.93 0.76
C LEU A 142 -13.38 12.34 0.36
N LEU A 143 -13.48 11.02 0.30
CA LEU A 143 -14.67 10.29 -0.10
C LEU A 143 -15.11 9.31 1.01
N GLY A 144 -16.43 9.15 1.15
CA GLY A 144 -17.08 8.29 2.15
C GLY A 144 -17.42 9.05 3.44
N ARG A 145 -18.35 8.49 4.23
CA ARG A 145 -18.77 9.08 5.53
C ARG A 145 -17.58 9.24 6.47
N ASP A 146 -16.71 8.24 6.49
CA ASP A 146 -15.56 8.17 7.39
C ASP A 146 -14.31 8.79 6.78
N LYS A 147 -14.44 9.43 5.60
CA LYS A 147 -13.33 10.09 4.89
C LYS A 147 -12.11 9.17 4.71
N THR A 148 -12.35 7.87 4.52
CA THR A 148 -11.30 6.83 4.43
C THR A 148 -10.77 6.63 3.01
N HIS A 149 -11.37 7.27 2.01
CA HIS A 149 -11.00 7.10 0.60
C HIS A 149 -10.71 8.46 -0.02
N LEU A 150 -10.04 8.45 -1.17
CA LEU A 150 -9.78 9.66 -1.95
C LEU A 150 -10.46 9.57 -3.32
N LYS A 151 -11.04 10.69 -3.73
CA LYS A 151 -11.41 10.97 -5.11
C LYS A 151 -10.37 11.92 -5.69
N LEU A 152 -9.83 11.56 -6.83
CA LEU A 152 -8.82 12.31 -7.56
C LEU A 152 -9.38 12.76 -8.90
N THR A 153 -9.01 13.95 -9.37
CA THR A 153 -9.13 14.33 -10.78
C THR A 153 -7.74 14.19 -11.40
N VAL A 154 -7.61 13.25 -12.34
CA VAL A 154 -6.34 12.90 -13.00
C VAL A 154 -6.38 13.42 -14.43
N ALA A 155 -5.58 14.42 -14.73
CA ALA A 155 -5.41 14.97 -16.08
C ALA A 155 -4.28 14.20 -16.80
N HIS A 156 -4.57 13.69 -18.00
CA HIS A 156 -3.60 13.07 -18.88
C HIS A 156 -3.83 13.51 -20.33
N GLY A 157 -2.83 14.15 -20.92
CA GLY A 157 -2.99 14.83 -22.21
C GLY A 157 -4.09 15.90 -22.16
N LYS A 158 -5.12 15.73 -22.99
CA LYS A 158 -6.30 16.64 -23.06
C LYS A 158 -7.51 16.15 -22.25
N SER A 159 -7.39 14.98 -21.61
CA SER A 159 -8.50 14.31 -20.93
C SER A 159 -8.36 14.40 -19.42
N ASN A 160 -9.50 14.48 -18.74
CA ASN A 160 -9.60 14.41 -17.29
C ASN A 160 -10.37 13.15 -16.90
N TYR A 161 -9.82 12.40 -15.98
CA TYR A 161 -10.40 11.15 -15.49
C TYR A 161 -10.69 11.26 -14.00
N LYS A 162 -11.77 10.63 -13.58
CA LYS A 162 -12.08 10.44 -12.16
C LYS A 162 -11.32 9.24 -11.64
N GLY A 163 -10.44 9.48 -10.68
CA GLY A 163 -9.69 8.46 -9.95
C GLY A 163 -10.31 8.18 -8.57
N LEU A 164 -10.34 6.91 -8.17
CA LEU A 164 -10.75 6.49 -6.85
C LEU A 164 -9.59 5.72 -6.21
N LEU A 165 -9.07 6.25 -5.11
CA LEU A 165 -8.00 5.61 -4.32
C LEU A 165 -8.59 5.17 -2.98
N TRP A 166 -8.75 3.84 -2.84
CA TRP A 166 -9.41 3.24 -1.70
C TRP A 166 -8.49 3.19 -0.46
N LYS A 167 -9.07 3.42 0.73
CA LYS A 167 -8.38 3.34 2.03
C LYS A 167 -7.15 4.23 2.17
N ALA A 168 -7.12 5.35 1.46
CA ALA A 168 -6.01 6.30 1.43
C ALA A 168 -6.40 7.69 1.97
N GLY A 169 -7.46 7.78 2.78
CA GLY A 169 -7.91 9.05 3.32
C GLY A 169 -6.87 9.76 4.19
N ASP A 170 -6.00 9.00 4.85
CA ASP A 170 -4.86 9.50 5.61
C ASP A 170 -3.76 10.13 4.73
N GLN A 171 -3.74 9.77 3.44
CA GLN A 171 -2.81 10.33 2.45
C GLN A 171 -3.33 11.62 1.79
N TYR A 172 -4.48 12.16 2.22
CA TYR A 172 -5.07 13.37 1.62
C TYR A 172 -4.08 14.52 1.48
N HIS A 173 -3.23 14.71 2.48
CA HIS A 173 -2.25 15.79 2.55
C HIS A 173 -0.96 15.52 1.77
N THR A 174 -0.76 14.29 1.25
CA THR A 174 0.43 13.94 0.47
C THR A 174 0.29 14.30 -1.00
N PHE A 175 -0.93 14.62 -1.45
CA PHE A 175 -1.18 15.02 -2.83
C PHE A 175 -1.30 16.53 -2.93
N TYR A 176 -0.46 17.11 -3.77
CA TYR A 176 -0.52 18.52 -4.09
C TYR A 176 -1.07 18.72 -5.52
N GLY A 177 -2.02 19.65 -5.67
CA GLY A 177 -2.68 19.88 -6.95
C GLY A 177 -1.74 20.45 -8.02
N GLY A 178 -1.81 19.88 -9.23
CA GLY A 178 -1.08 20.36 -10.40
C GLY A 178 0.29 19.73 -10.65
N GLU A 179 0.75 18.82 -9.79
CA GLU A 179 2.01 18.13 -9.95
C GLU A 179 1.96 16.99 -10.96
N GLN A 180 3.09 16.78 -11.66
CA GLN A 180 3.24 15.60 -12.49
C GLN A 180 3.47 14.38 -11.62
N ALA A 181 2.74 13.31 -11.90
CA ALA A 181 2.84 12.04 -11.20
C ALA A 181 2.76 10.87 -12.18
N VAL A 182 3.31 9.73 -11.76
CA VAL A 182 2.97 8.44 -12.36
C VAL A 182 1.75 7.90 -11.63
N VAL A 183 0.69 7.61 -12.38
CA VAL A 183 -0.56 7.08 -11.81
C VAL A 183 -0.80 5.70 -12.37
N ALA A 184 -0.85 4.69 -11.52
CA ALA A 184 -1.20 3.32 -11.87
C ALA A 184 -2.66 3.04 -11.50
N PHE A 185 -3.42 2.43 -12.38
CA PHE A 185 -4.86 2.24 -12.22
C PHE A 185 -5.39 1.05 -13.00
N SER A 186 -6.53 0.51 -12.58
CA SER A 186 -7.38 -0.35 -13.39
C SER A 186 -8.64 0.42 -13.80
N PRO A 187 -8.95 0.57 -15.08
CA PRO A 187 -10.13 1.28 -15.52
C PRO A 187 -11.38 0.43 -15.25
N ARG A 188 -12.48 1.08 -14.86
CA ARG A 188 -13.75 0.40 -14.55
C ARG A 188 -14.93 1.18 -15.14
N LEU A 189 -15.92 0.48 -15.67
CA LEU A 189 -17.19 1.08 -16.02
C LEU A 189 -17.97 1.44 -14.77
N ASN A 190 -18.45 2.66 -14.72
CA ASN A 190 -19.34 3.16 -13.68
C ASN A 190 -20.66 3.59 -14.31
N VAL A 191 -21.76 2.95 -13.91
CA VAL A 191 -23.11 3.31 -14.37
C VAL A 191 -23.84 4.03 -13.25
N PHE A 192 -24.09 5.32 -13.44
CA PHE A 192 -24.81 6.12 -12.48
C PHE A 192 -25.93 6.91 -13.16
N ARG A 193 -27.17 6.70 -12.70
CA ARG A 193 -28.38 7.36 -13.25
C ARG A 193 -28.52 7.22 -14.78
N GLY A 194 -28.19 6.02 -15.31
CA GLY A 194 -28.29 5.72 -16.73
C GLY A 194 -27.18 6.33 -17.61
N LYS A 195 -26.18 6.97 -16.98
CA LYS A 195 -24.95 7.44 -17.65
C LYS A 195 -23.80 6.49 -17.35
N THR A 196 -23.16 5.98 -18.42
CA THR A 196 -21.91 5.23 -18.30
C THR A 196 -20.74 6.20 -18.32
N SER A 197 -19.71 5.90 -17.56
CA SER A 197 -18.44 6.63 -17.53
C SER A 197 -17.33 5.68 -17.09
N VAL A 198 -16.09 6.02 -17.41
CA VAL A 198 -14.93 5.28 -16.93
C VAL A 198 -14.39 5.96 -15.69
N ASP A 199 -14.32 5.21 -14.58
CA ASP A 199 -13.61 5.59 -13.37
C ASP A 199 -12.26 4.85 -13.33
N LEU A 200 -11.21 5.50 -12.86
CA LEU A 200 -9.91 4.88 -12.65
C LEU A 200 -9.86 4.36 -11.19
N GLU A 201 -9.86 3.05 -11.01
CA GLU A 201 -9.51 2.45 -9.72
C GLU A 201 -8.00 2.58 -9.53
N VAL A 202 -7.57 3.62 -8.80
CA VAL A 202 -6.15 3.95 -8.64
C VAL A 202 -5.51 2.96 -7.69
N CYS A 203 -4.47 2.28 -8.19
CA CYS A 203 -3.68 1.30 -7.43
C CYS A 203 -2.48 1.95 -6.74
N GLY A 204 -1.95 3.03 -7.31
CA GLY A 204 -0.81 3.76 -6.77
C GLY A 204 -0.54 5.07 -7.50
N VAL A 205 0.05 5.98 -6.76
CA VAL A 205 0.53 7.27 -7.28
C VAL A 205 1.96 7.45 -6.85
N MET A 206 2.86 7.71 -7.78
CA MET A 206 4.23 8.09 -7.51
C MET A 206 4.42 9.55 -7.90
N SER A 207 4.52 10.41 -6.89
CA SER A 207 4.89 11.81 -7.05
C SER A 207 6.43 11.94 -7.04
N PRO A 208 7.02 12.83 -7.85
CA PRO A 208 8.43 13.15 -7.75
C PRO A 208 8.78 13.92 -6.47
N TYR A 209 7.78 14.30 -5.68
CA TYR A 209 7.94 15.07 -4.46
C TYR A 209 7.53 14.25 -3.25
N THR A 210 8.29 14.38 -2.17
CA THR A 210 7.89 13.91 -0.85
C THR A 210 7.29 15.08 -0.09
N ILE A 211 6.02 14.96 0.32
CA ILE A 211 5.35 15.95 1.16
C ILE A 211 5.46 15.50 2.61
N LEU A 212 6.07 16.33 3.44
CA LEU A 212 6.19 16.12 4.88
C LEU A 212 5.26 17.11 5.59
N ASP A 213 4.26 16.60 6.28
CA ASP A 213 3.30 17.41 7.06
C ASP A 213 3.69 17.41 8.54
N TRP A 214 4.17 18.55 9.02
CA TRP A 214 4.60 18.72 10.40
C TRP A 214 3.68 19.60 11.26
N ARG A 215 2.48 19.87 10.79
CA ARG A 215 1.55 20.75 11.51
C ARG A 215 1.19 20.23 12.89
N GLN A 216 1.36 18.95 13.16
CA GLN A 216 1.08 18.31 14.45
C GLN A 216 2.35 17.84 15.18
N ASP A 217 3.54 18.09 14.62
CA ASP A 217 4.81 17.72 15.23
C ASP A 217 5.34 18.84 16.14
N ASN A 218 5.70 18.48 17.36
CA ASN A 218 6.28 19.39 18.35
C ASN A 218 7.82 19.46 18.29
N THR A 219 8.44 18.84 17.31
CA THR A 219 9.90 18.86 17.11
C THR A 219 10.34 20.27 16.72
N ASP A 220 11.54 20.66 17.13
CA ASP A 220 12.14 21.93 16.71
C ASP A 220 12.22 22.00 15.17
N ARG A 221 11.34 22.82 14.61
CA ARG A 221 11.14 22.98 13.17
C ARG A 221 12.41 23.39 12.43
N LYS A 222 13.27 24.17 13.07
CA LYS A 222 14.51 24.66 12.48
C LYS A 222 15.53 23.53 12.30
N THR A 223 15.72 22.71 13.31
CA THR A 223 16.60 21.53 13.27
C THR A 223 16.12 20.52 12.24
N LEU A 224 14.81 20.29 12.19
CA LEU A 224 14.18 19.39 11.24
C LEU A 224 14.34 19.88 9.79
N LEU A 225 14.11 21.17 9.54
CA LEU A 225 14.27 21.79 8.23
C LEU A 225 15.74 21.75 7.77
N GLN A 226 16.68 22.00 8.66
CA GLN A 226 18.11 21.89 8.35
C GLN A 226 18.50 20.47 7.91
N GLY A 227 18.00 19.45 8.59
CA GLY A 227 18.22 18.05 8.22
C GLY A 227 17.71 17.74 6.80
N ILE A 228 16.50 18.19 6.48
CA ILE A 228 15.88 17.96 5.17
C ILE A 228 16.61 18.69 4.05
N LEU A 229 16.99 19.95 4.27
CA LEU A 229 17.74 20.72 3.27
C LEU A 229 19.13 20.12 2.99
N GLN A 230 19.71 19.36 3.93
CA GLN A 230 20.93 18.62 3.72
C GLN A 230 20.72 17.34 2.90
N GLU A 231 19.59 16.67 3.07
CA GLU A 231 19.27 15.41 2.38
C GLU A 231 18.67 15.61 0.98
N HIS A 232 17.93 16.71 0.77
CA HIS A 232 17.16 16.96 -0.45
C HIS A 232 17.63 18.20 -1.20
N LYS A 233 18.04 18.03 -2.45
CA LYS A 233 18.56 19.11 -3.29
C LYS A 233 17.54 20.17 -3.71
N LYS A 234 16.23 19.84 -3.65
CA LYS A 234 15.13 20.75 -4.00
C LYS A 234 14.03 20.57 -2.98
N THR A 235 13.83 21.58 -2.16
CA THR A 235 12.80 21.60 -1.12
C THR A 235 11.95 22.86 -1.29
N VAL A 236 10.64 22.72 -1.24
CA VAL A 236 9.70 23.85 -1.20
C VAL A 236 9.01 23.79 0.17
N VAL A 237 9.12 24.88 0.92
CA VAL A 237 8.53 24.99 2.25
C VAL A 237 7.25 25.83 2.14
N TYR A 238 6.12 25.25 2.50
CA TYR A 238 4.85 25.96 2.62
C TYR A 238 4.62 26.34 4.07
N VAL A 239 4.40 27.62 4.32
CA VAL A 239 4.06 28.16 5.62
C VAL A 239 2.64 28.72 5.61
N GLN A 240 1.95 28.58 6.74
CA GLN A 240 0.55 28.96 6.83
C GLN A 240 0.36 30.50 6.96
N ASP A 241 1.37 31.18 7.47
CA ASP A 241 1.32 32.62 7.73
C ASP A 241 2.70 33.29 7.63
N MET A 242 2.70 34.61 7.57
CA MET A 242 3.92 35.43 7.43
C MET A 242 4.84 35.40 8.67
N GLU A 243 4.30 35.18 9.85
CA GLU A 243 5.09 35.07 11.08
C GLU A 243 5.90 33.80 11.09
N THR A 244 5.30 32.68 10.67
CA THR A 244 6.00 31.41 10.50
C THR A 244 7.08 31.51 9.42
N GLN A 245 6.84 32.27 8.34
CA GLN A 245 7.83 32.50 7.29
C GLN A 245 9.07 33.24 7.80
N ALA A 246 8.88 34.23 8.68
CA ALA A 246 9.98 35.01 9.25
C ALA A 246 10.82 34.24 10.29
N ALA A 247 10.29 33.13 10.81
CA ALA A 247 10.95 32.28 11.81
C ALA A 247 11.76 31.12 11.19
N LEU A 248 11.61 30.85 9.89
CA LEU A 248 12.33 29.84 9.12
C LEU A 248 13.55 30.45 8.43
#